data_edf76708ef623ed817c488354afcbfad
#
_entry.id   edf76708ef623ed817c488354afcbfad
#
_cell.length_a   1.000
_cell.length_b   1.000
_cell.length_c   1.000
_cell.angle_alpha   90.00
_cell.angle_beta   90.00
_cell.angle_gamma   90.00
#
_symmetry.space_group_name_H-M   'P 1'
#
loop_
_entity.id
_entity.type
_entity.pdbx_description
1 polymer ?
#
loop_
_entity_poly.entity_id
_entity_poly.type
_entity_poly.pdbx_seq_one_letter_code
_entity_poly.pdbx_strand_id
1 'polypeptide(L)'
;YLNSTDMKPSDMRTGIKWSVVQWIELLLTAVLISLPFHLQFKSVMVQGIGIVKIHTAFYQFCVLWAFPLLICGLFVVSTLIKNRNFTNKKNRNLFYKINVSDLYGVVLSLCAMGLILIPEIVYVRDIYEKTAPRANTMFKLTYQAYILFALMMSYILVFFVADRIKILQETKLDNRYEKKVRLSKV
;
A
#
# COMPACT_ATOMS: atom_id res chain seq x y z
N TYR A 1 -5.98 15.70 -15.87
CA TYR A 1 -5.30 14.57 -16.52
C TYR A 1 -3.94 15.05 -17.03
N LEU A 2 -2.94 15.11 -16.14
CA LEU A 2 -1.56 15.32 -16.53
C LEU A 2 -1.02 13.98 -17.05
N ASN A 3 -0.80 13.92 -18.34
CA ASN A 3 -0.21 12.77 -19.01
C ASN A 3 1.23 12.65 -18.51
N SER A 4 1.56 11.59 -17.77
CA SER A 4 2.86 11.36 -17.12
C SER A 4 4.05 11.24 -18.10
N THR A 5 3.80 11.35 -19.41
CA THR A 5 4.80 11.24 -20.47
C THR A 5 5.59 12.52 -20.71
N ASP A 6 5.11 13.70 -20.23
CA ASP A 6 5.71 15.00 -20.54
C ASP A 6 6.31 15.73 -19.32
N MET A 7 6.38 15.10 -18.16
CA MET A 7 7.01 15.73 -16.98
C MET A 7 8.53 15.83 -17.16
N LYS A 8 9.00 17.05 -17.24
CA LYS A 8 10.43 17.36 -17.19
C LYS A 8 10.99 17.01 -15.79
N PRO A 9 12.26 16.61 -15.65
CA PRO A 9 12.88 16.33 -14.34
C PRO A 9 12.84 17.52 -13.36
N SER A 10 12.75 18.75 -13.86
CA SER A 10 12.53 19.98 -13.09
C SER A 10 11.18 19.99 -12.38
N ASP A 11 10.13 19.53 -13.06
CA ASP A 11 8.75 19.56 -12.54
C ASP A 11 8.57 18.52 -11.44
N MET A 12 9.26 17.38 -11.55
CA MET A 12 9.28 16.34 -10.52
C MET A 12 10.00 16.81 -9.25
N ARG A 13 11.11 17.53 -9.36
CA ARG A 13 11.80 18.13 -8.20
C ARG A 13 10.92 19.17 -7.51
N THR A 14 10.24 19.99 -8.29
CA THR A 14 9.31 21.00 -7.76
C THR A 14 8.11 20.34 -7.10
N GLY A 15 7.52 19.30 -7.69
CA GLY A 15 6.44 18.53 -7.10
C GLY A 15 6.83 17.88 -5.75
N ILE A 16 8.01 17.26 -5.66
CA ILE A 16 8.54 16.68 -4.42
C ILE A 16 8.73 17.76 -3.35
N LYS A 17 9.31 18.92 -3.71
CA LYS A 17 9.49 20.04 -2.76
C LYS A 17 8.15 20.50 -2.18
N TRP A 18 7.15 20.72 -3.03
CA TRP A 18 5.82 21.14 -2.58
C TRP A 18 5.14 20.07 -1.71
N SER A 19 5.27 18.80 -2.07
CA SER A 19 4.75 17.70 -1.24
C SER A 19 5.42 17.67 0.14
N VAL A 20 6.74 17.84 0.22
CA VAL A 20 7.47 17.90 1.50
C VAL A 20 7.03 19.12 2.33
N VAL A 21 6.87 20.27 1.70
CA VAL A 21 6.37 21.48 2.39
C VAL A 21 4.98 21.23 2.96
N GLN A 22 4.05 20.68 2.19
CA GLN A 22 2.71 20.34 2.66
C GLN A 22 2.72 19.34 3.83
N TRP A 23 3.59 18.33 3.78
CA TRP A 23 3.74 17.38 4.89
C TRP A 23 4.26 18.06 6.17
N ILE A 24 5.23 18.96 6.04
CA ILE A 24 5.75 19.73 7.18
C ILE A 24 4.65 20.64 7.75
N GLU A 25 3.89 21.29 6.91
CA GLU A 25 2.80 22.17 7.29
C GLU A 25 1.69 21.42 8.04
N LEU A 26 1.31 20.23 7.54
CA LEU A 26 0.37 19.33 8.20
C LEU A 26 0.87 18.86 9.57
N LEU A 27 2.14 18.45 9.66
CA LEU A 27 2.74 18.03 10.91
C LEU A 27 2.81 19.18 11.93
N LEU A 28 3.25 20.37 11.52
CA LEU A 28 3.29 21.54 12.39
C LEU A 28 1.89 21.92 12.88
N THR A 29 0.91 21.93 11.99
CA THR A 29 -0.49 22.22 12.36
C THR A 29 -1.03 21.19 13.34
N ALA A 30 -0.77 19.90 13.11
CA ALA A 30 -1.20 18.83 14.01
C ALA A 30 -0.55 18.96 15.39
N VAL A 31 0.75 19.26 15.46
CA VAL A 31 1.46 19.49 16.72
C VAL A 31 0.91 20.71 17.44
N LEU A 32 0.70 21.85 16.77
CA LEU A 32 0.17 23.07 17.37
C LEU A 32 -1.23 22.87 17.94
N ILE A 33 -2.12 22.20 17.19
CA ILE A 33 -3.50 21.91 17.63
C ILE A 33 -3.50 20.95 18.84
N SER A 34 -2.61 19.96 18.84
CA SER A 34 -2.53 18.98 19.93
C SER A 34 -1.74 19.46 21.14
N LEU A 35 -1.00 20.57 21.03
CA LEU A 35 -0.13 21.09 22.08
C LEU A 35 -0.84 21.36 23.41
N PRO A 36 -2.05 21.97 23.48
CA PRO A 36 -2.77 22.16 24.74
C PRO A 36 -3.08 20.83 25.43
N PHE A 37 -3.43 19.81 24.67
CA PHE A 37 -3.65 18.47 25.21
C PHE A 37 -2.36 17.90 25.79
N HIS A 38 -1.25 17.93 25.04
CA HIS A 38 0.02 17.36 25.50
C HIS A 38 0.62 18.09 26.72
N LEU A 39 0.42 19.40 26.84
CA LEU A 39 0.90 20.18 27.99
C LEU A 39 0.11 19.90 29.26
N GLN A 40 -1.17 19.60 29.14
CA GLN A 40 -2.06 19.40 30.32
C GLN A 40 -2.29 17.92 30.64
N PHE A 41 -2.00 17.01 29.69
CA PHE A 41 -2.23 15.59 29.89
C PHE A 41 -1.24 14.99 30.87
N LYS A 42 -1.75 14.55 32.01
CA LYS A 42 -1.01 13.74 32.98
C LYS A 42 -1.45 12.28 32.80
N SER A 43 -0.58 11.46 32.25
CA SER A 43 -0.87 10.02 32.17
C SER A 43 -0.87 9.39 33.55
N VAL A 44 -1.93 8.66 33.87
CA VAL A 44 -2.04 7.87 35.11
C VAL A 44 -1.14 6.62 35.05
N MET A 45 -0.57 6.32 33.89
CA MET A 45 0.12 5.07 33.66
C MET A 45 1.55 5.24 33.16
N VAL A 46 2.34 4.17 33.28
CA VAL A 46 3.71 4.10 32.76
C VAL A 46 3.66 4.33 31.25
N GLN A 47 4.18 5.48 30.81
CA GLN A 47 4.28 5.82 29.41
C GLN A 47 5.55 5.22 28.82
N GLY A 48 5.51 4.92 27.53
CA GLY A 48 6.68 4.55 26.79
C GLY A 48 6.42 3.42 25.78
N ILE A 49 7.47 3.11 25.07
CA ILE A 49 7.49 2.02 24.10
C ILE A 49 8.23 0.85 24.73
N GLY A 50 7.64 -0.34 24.65
CA GLY A 50 8.26 -1.60 25.05
C GLY A 50 8.70 -2.38 23.82
N ILE A 51 9.77 -3.16 23.99
CA ILE A 51 10.22 -4.13 22.97
C ILE A 51 9.53 -5.46 23.25
N VAL A 52 9.02 -6.10 22.20
CA VAL A 52 8.33 -7.38 22.29
C VAL A 52 9.34 -8.48 22.60
N LYS A 53 9.07 -9.24 23.67
CA LYS A 53 9.89 -10.40 24.08
C LYS A 53 9.29 -11.73 23.61
N ILE A 54 7.97 -11.80 23.47
CA ILE A 54 7.24 -13.00 23.07
C ILE A 54 6.51 -12.67 21.76
N HIS A 55 6.98 -13.24 20.66
CA HIS A 55 6.41 -13.04 19.34
C HIS A 55 5.22 -13.98 19.08
N THR A 56 4.39 -13.64 18.09
CA THR A 56 3.36 -14.54 17.57
C THR A 56 4.03 -15.76 16.96
N ALA A 57 3.55 -16.97 17.25
CA ALA A 57 4.07 -18.18 16.63
C ALA A 57 3.92 -18.09 15.11
N PHE A 58 4.95 -18.49 14.37
CA PHE A 58 5.01 -18.30 12.91
C PHE A 58 3.80 -18.92 12.19
N TYR A 59 3.32 -20.07 12.61
CA TYR A 59 2.13 -20.69 12.03
C TYR A 59 0.86 -19.85 12.23
N GLN A 60 0.71 -19.21 13.42
CA GLN A 60 -0.44 -18.34 13.70
C GLN A 60 -0.38 -17.08 12.83
N PHE A 61 0.80 -16.49 12.68
CA PHE A 61 1.01 -15.36 11.79
C PHE A 61 0.66 -15.72 10.35
N CYS A 62 1.10 -16.88 9.88
CA CYS A 62 0.76 -17.36 8.54
C CYS A 62 -0.73 -17.61 8.35
N VAL A 63 -1.40 -18.26 9.32
CA VAL A 63 -2.86 -18.50 9.23
C VAL A 63 -3.64 -17.20 9.09
N LEU A 64 -3.24 -16.15 9.81
CA LEU A 64 -3.94 -14.86 9.79
C LEU A 64 -3.60 -14.03 8.55
N TRP A 65 -2.33 -14.01 8.14
CA TRP A 65 -1.83 -12.98 7.21
C TRP A 65 -1.26 -13.52 5.90
N ALA A 66 -1.05 -14.84 5.73
CA ALA A 66 -0.43 -15.36 4.52
C ALA A 66 -1.22 -15.00 3.26
N PHE A 67 -2.54 -15.10 3.29
CA PHE A 67 -3.39 -14.81 2.13
C PHE A 67 -3.31 -13.34 1.68
N PRO A 68 -3.60 -12.32 2.53
CA PRO A 68 -3.47 -10.93 2.12
C PRO A 68 -2.02 -10.53 1.79
N LEU A 69 -1.02 -11.06 2.53
CA LEU A 69 0.38 -10.81 2.23
C LEU A 69 0.78 -11.35 0.85
N LEU A 70 0.31 -12.54 0.49
CA LEU A 70 0.60 -13.13 -0.82
C LEU A 70 -0.01 -12.30 -1.94
N ILE A 71 -1.28 -11.96 -1.85
CA ILE A 71 -1.97 -11.20 -2.91
C ILE A 71 -1.37 -9.80 -3.05
N CYS A 72 -1.25 -9.05 -1.96
CA CYS A 72 -0.69 -7.70 -1.98
C CYS A 72 0.80 -7.70 -2.32
N GLY A 73 1.55 -8.69 -1.85
CA GLY A 73 2.97 -8.88 -2.18
C GLY A 73 3.19 -9.16 -3.67
N LEU A 74 2.40 -10.05 -4.26
CA LEU A 74 2.46 -10.32 -5.70
C LEU A 74 2.09 -9.07 -6.52
N PHE A 75 1.09 -8.30 -6.08
CA PHE A 75 0.73 -7.03 -6.73
C PHE A 75 1.89 -6.03 -6.69
N VAL A 76 2.50 -5.82 -5.53
CA VAL A 76 3.66 -4.92 -5.37
C VAL A 76 4.81 -5.36 -6.27
N VAL A 77 5.20 -6.63 -6.21
CA VAL A 77 6.30 -7.20 -7.01
C VAL A 77 6.01 -7.08 -8.51
N SER A 78 4.80 -7.45 -8.96
CA SER A 78 4.41 -7.37 -10.37
C SER A 78 4.44 -5.94 -10.89
N THR A 79 3.96 -4.97 -10.10
CA THR A 79 3.98 -3.54 -10.45
C THR A 79 5.42 -3.02 -10.57
N LEU A 80 6.30 -3.40 -9.65
CA LEU A 80 7.71 -3.01 -9.69
C LEU A 80 8.46 -3.66 -10.87
N ILE A 81 8.23 -4.94 -11.15
CA ILE A 81 8.85 -5.65 -12.29
C ILE A 81 8.38 -5.03 -13.61
N LYS A 82 7.06 -4.80 -13.77
CA LYS A 82 6.50 -4.17 -14.96
C LYS A 82 7.15 -2.82 -15.23
N ASN A 83 7.32 -2.01 -14.19
CA ASN A 83 7.97 -0.72 -14.31
C ASN A 83 9.47 -0.83 -14.64
N ARG A 84 10.20 -1.80 -14.05
CA ARG A 84 11.62 -2.04 -14.31
C ARG A 84 11.89 -2.39 -15.78
N ASN A 85 11.06 -3.22 -16.39
CA ASN A 85 11.21 -3.65 -17.78
C ASN A 85 11.05 -2.50 -18.79
N PHE A 86 10.26 -1.46 -18.43
CA PHE A 86 10.12 -0.24 -19.23
C PHE A 86 11.28 0.75 -19.06
N THR A 87 11.99 0.69 -17.93
CA THR A 87 13.03 1.66 -17.56
C THR A 87 14.40 1.35 -18.20
N ASN A 88 14.57 0.16 -18.76
CA ASN A 88 15.89 -0.37 -19.14
C ASN A 88 16.57 0.32 -20.36
N LYS A 89 15.95 1.33 -21.00
CA LYS A 89 16.57 1.97 -22.18
C LYS A 89 16.97 3.43 -22.06
N LYS A 90 16.43 4.25 -21.14
CA LYS A 90 16.78 5.69 -21.14
C LYS A 90 16.61 6.50 -19.82
N ASN A 91 15.87 6.02 -18.82
CA ASN A 91 15.65 6.81 -17.57
C ASN A 91 15.68 5.92 -16.33
N ARG A 92 16.55 6.30 -15.36
CA ARG A 92 16.81 5.57 -14.11
C ARG A 92 15.77 5.77 -13.00
N ASN A 93 14.62 6.35 -13.28
CA ASN A 93 13.61 6.63 -12.26
C ASN A 93 12.62 5.47 -12.14
N LEU A 94 12.69 4.76 -11.02
CA LEU A 94 11.89 3.57 -10.71
C LEU A 94 10.37 3.81 -10.78
N PHE A 95 9.91 5.06 -10.67
CA PHE A 95 8.51 5.44 -10.61
C PHE A 95 7.96 6.15 -11.85
N TYR A 96 8.76 6.25 -12.92
CA TYR A 96 8.44 7.09 -14.07
C TYR A 96 7.20 6.66 -14.88
N LYS A 97 6.75 5.43 -14.77
CA LYS A 97 5.66 4.89 -15.61
C LYS A 97 4.59 4.11 -14.84
N ILE A 98 4.56 4.22 -13.52
CA ILE A 98 3.52 3.62 -12.68
C ILE A 98 2.29 4.53 -12.75
N ASN A 99 1.13 3.97 -13.03
CA ASN A 99 -0.13 4.70 -12.89
C ASN A 99 -0.30 5.17 -11.43
N VAL A 100 -0.86 6.35 -11.25
CA VAL A 100 -1.07 6.92 -9.91
C VAL A 100 -1.87 5.96 -9.01
N SER A 101 -2.88 5.28 -9.57
CA SER A 101 -3.68 4.29 -8.85
C SER A 101 -2.85 3.09 -8.38
N ASP A 102 -1.94 2.57 -9.25
CA ASP A 102 -1.07 1.45 -8.90
C ASP A 102 -0.04 1.86 -7.85
N LEU A 103 0.51 3.08 -7.95
CA LEU A 103 1.42 3.64 -6.97
C LEU A 103 0.74 3.76 -5.60
N TYR A 104 -0.48 4.30 -5.57
CA TYR A 104 -1.28 4.40 -4.36
C TYR A 104 -1.53 3.01 -3.76
N GLY A 105 -1.87 2.03 -4.59
CA GLY A 105 -2.05 0.65 -4.18
C GLY A 105 -0.77 0.03 -3.58
N VAL A 106 0.39 0.29 -4.17
CA VAL A 106 1.68 -0.15 -3.62
C VAL A 106 1.91 0.45 -2.23
N VAL A 107 1.68 1.76 -2.07
CA VAL A 107 1.84 2.43 -0.78
C VAL A 107 0.89 1.85 0.28
N LEU A 108 -0.40 1.67 -0.04
CA LEU A 108 -1.35 1.07 0.90
C LEU A 108 -0.96 -0.36 1.29
N SER A 109 -0.51 -1.17 0.33
CA SER A 109 -0.04 -2.54 0.61
C SER A 109 1.16 -2.55 1.54
N LEU A 110 2.14 -1.69 1.30
CA LEU A 110 3.32 -1.56 2.16
C LEU A 110 2.97 -1.03 3.56
N CYS A 111 2.06 -0.07 3.65
CA CYS A 111 1.53 0.40 4.94
C CYS A 111 0.84 -0.73 5.72
N ALA A 112 -0.02 -1.50 5.06
CA ALA A 112 -0.69 -2.65 5.70
C ALA A 112 0.32 -3.69 6.21
N MET A 113 1.34 -4.02 5.40
CA MET A 113 2.44 -4.92 5.81
C MET A 113 3.20 -4.36 7.02
N GLY A 114 3.51 -3.06 7.01
CA GLY A 114 4.16 -2.40 8.15
C GLY A 114 3.33 -2.48 9.43
N LEU A 115 2.03 -2.24 9.33
CA LEU A 115 1.12 -2.25 10.47
C LEU A 115 1.00 -3.62 11.16
N ILE A 116 1.16 -4.73 10.45
CA ILE A 116 1.18 -6.06 11.07
C ILE A 116 2.55 -6.44 11.65
N LEU A 117 3.64 -5.84 11.15
CA LEU A 117 5.00 -6.11 11.63
C LEU A 117 5.37 -5.27 12.86
N ILE A 118 4.89 -4.03 12.94
CA ILE A 118 5.19 -3.14 14.07
C ILE A 118 4.86 -3.77 15.43
N PRO A 119 3.67 -4.37 15.67
CA PRO A 119 3.33 -4.95 16.96
C PRO A 119 4.10 -6.25 17.27
N GLU A 120 4.82 -6.80 16.32
CA GLU A 120 5.76 -7.91 16.56
C GLU A 120 7.12 -7.42 17.05
N ILE A 121 7.44 -6.13 16.90
CA ILE A 121 8.73 -5.55 17.29
C ILE A 121 8.57 -4.67 18.53
N VAL A 122 7.58 -3.79 18.50
CA VAL A 122 7.36 -2.78 19.56
C VAL A 122 5.88 -2.71 19.95
N TYR A 123 5.63 -2.30 21.18
CA TYR A 123 4.29 -2.04 21.67
C TYR A 123 4.27 -0.79 22.56
N VAL A 124 3.12 -0.15 22.67
CA VAL A 124 2.90 0.96 23.60
C VAL A 124 2.52 0.39 24.96
N ARG A 125 3.26 0.78 26.00
CA ARG A 125 2.99 0.36 27.37
C ARG A 125 1.66 0.93 27.84
N ASP A 126 0.84 0.07 28.40
CA ASP A 126 -0.48 0.41 28.92
C ASP A 126 -0.81 -0.37 30.21
N ILE A 127 -2.06 -0.27 30.67
CA ILE A 127 -2.54 -0.95 31.87
C ILE A 127 -2.38 -2.47 31.82
N TYR A 128 -2.34 -3.05 30.63
CA TYR A 128 -2.25 -4.50 30.42
C TYR A 128 -0.81 -5.00 30.35
N GLU A 129 0.20 -4.13 30.61
CA GLU A 129 1.62 -4.48 30.49
C GLU A 129 1.99 -5.76 31.26
N LYS A 130 1.37 -6.01 32.41
CA LYS A 130 1.66 -7.20 33.22
C LYS A 130 1.00 -8.47 32.73
N THR A 131 -0.13 -8.39 32.06
CA THR A 131 -0.94 -9.55 31.64
C THR A 131 -0.89 -9.81 30.15
N ALA A 132 -0.97 -8.76 29.35
CA ALA A 132 -0.99 -8.83 27.89
C ALA A 132 -0.32 -7.58 27.26
N PRO A 133 1.01 -7.45 27.37
CA PRO A 133 1.74 -6.19 27.14
C PRO A 133 1.53 -5.59 25.75
N ARG A 134 1.26 -6.38 24.72
CA ARG A 134 1.09 -5.90 23.34
C ARG A 134 -0.34 -5.94 22.80
N ALA A 135 -1.31 -6.46 23.58
CA ALA A 135 -2.66 -6.73 23.10
C ALA A 135 -3.34 -5.49 22.49
N ASN A 136 -3.26 -4.35 23.17
CA ASN A 136 -3.88 -3.10 22.72
C ASN A 136 -3.22 -2.53 21.46
N THR A 137 -1.89 -2.55 21.40
CA THR A 137 -1.14 -2.12 20.20
C THR A 137 -1.42 -3.06 19.02
N MET A 138 -1.38 -4.37 19.28
CA MET A 138 -1.69 -5.37 18.28
C MET A 138 -3.10 -5.20 17.73
N PHE A 139 -4.11 -5.09 18.60
CA PHE A 139 -5.50 -4.90 18.19
C PHE A 139 -5.68 -3.66 17.29
N LYS A 140 -5.15 -2.51 17.71
CA LYS A 140 -5.32 -1.26 16.97
C LYS A 140 -4.65 -1.30 15.60
N LEU A 141 -3.41 -1.78 15.52
CA LEU A 141 -2.64 -1.77 14.27
C LEU A 141 -3.11 -2.87 13.31
N THR A 142 -3.40 -4.07 13.82
CA THR A 142 -3.88 -5.16 12.96
C THR A 142 -5.27 -4.91 12.41
N TYR A 143 -6.15 -4.23 13.17
CA TYR A 143 -7.45 -3.81 12.66
C TYR A 143 -7.33 -2.85 11.48
N GLN A 144 -6.46 -1.85 11.58
CA GLN A 144 -6.17 -0.94 10.46
C GLN A 144 -5.55 -1.67 9.28
N ALA A 145 -4.60 -2.56 9.54
CA ALA A 145 -3.99 -3.40 8.48
C ALA A 145 -5.05 -4.23 7.74
N TYR A 146 -6.00 -4.82 8.47
CA TYR A 146 -7.10 -5.57 7.89
C TYR A 146 -7.93 -4.74 6.91
N ILE A 147 -8.29 -3.51 7.30
CA ILE A 147 -9.03 -2.58 6.43
C ILE A 147 -8.22 -2.27 5.16
N LEU A 148 -6.93 -1.95 5.30
CA LEU A 148 -6.08 -1.64 4.15
C LEU A 148 -5.91 -2.83 3.22
N PHE A 149 -5.71 -4.03 3.76
CA PHE A 149 -5.66 -5.26 2.97
C PHE A 149 -6.98 -5.54 2.26
N ALA A 150 -8.12 -5.35 2.92
CA ALA A 150 -9.43 -5.54 2.30
C ALA A 150 -9.66 -4.59 1.12
N LEU A 151 -9.30 -3.32 1.27
CA LEU A 151 -9.35 -2.33 0.20
C LEU A 151 -8.46 -2.72 -0.97
N MET A 152 -7.22 -3.14 -0.67
CA MET A 152 -6.27 -3.54 -1.71
C MET A 152 -6.69 -4.82 -2.42
N MET A 153 -7.14 -5.83 -1.71
CA MET A 153 -7.63 -7.07 -2.33
C MET A 153 -8.84 -6.80 -3.23
N SER A 154 -9.73 -5.91 -2.82
CA SER A 154 -10.87 -5.48 -3.65
C SER A 154 -10.42 -4.78 -4.93
N TYR A 155 -9.45 -3.87 -4.83
CA TYR A 155 -8.85 -3.20 -5.99
C TYR A 155 -8.21 -4.21 -6.96
N ILE A 156 -7.39 -5.11 -6.44
CA ILE A 156 -6.69 -6.14 -7.24
C ILE A 156 -7.70 -7.06 -7.94
N LEU A 157 -8.77 -7.46 -7.25
CA LEU A 157 -9.83 -8.31 -7.81
C LEU A 157 -10.54 -7.60 -8.98
N VAL A 158 -10.94 -6.34 -8.79
CA VAL A 158 -11.60 -5.54 -9.83
C VAL A 158 -10.67 -5.37 -11.04
N PHE A 159 -9.39 -5.04 -10.79
CA PHE A 159 -8.40 -4.89 -11.84
C PHE A 159 -8.21 -6.20 -12.63
N PHE A 160 -8.08 -7.33 -11.93
CA PHE A 160 -7.93 -8.65 -12.55
C PHE A 160 -9.15 -9.03 -13.39
N VAL A 161 -10.36 -8.80 -12.87
CA VAL A 161 -11.61 -9.09 -13.60
C VAL A 161 -11.74 -8.20 -14.84
N ALA A 162 -11.45 -6.90 -14.72
CA ALA A 162 -11.50 -5.97 -15.84
C ALA A 162 -10.51 -6.35 -16.95
N ASP A 163 -9.29 -6.75 -16.60
CA ASP A 163 -8.27 -7.19 -17.54
C ASP A 163 -8.70 -8.48 -18.27
N ARG A 164 -9.29 -9.43 -17.55
CA ARG A 164 -9.84 -10.67 -18.15
C ARG A 164 -10.99 -10.40 -19.09
N ILE A 165 -11.91 -9.50 -18.75
CA ILE A 165 -13.01 -9.12 -19.63
C ILE A 165 -12.46 -8.49 -20.91
N LYS A 166 -11.46 -7.61 -20.82
CA LYS A 166 -10.82 -6.97 -21.97
C LYS A 166 -10.20 -7.99 -22.92
N ILE A 167 -9.42 -8.92 -22.41
CA ILE A 167 -8.81 -10.01 -23.18
C ILE A 167 -9.88 -10.84 -23.90
N LEU A 168 -10.96 -11.20 -23.21
CA LEU A 168 -12.06 -11.96 -23.81
C LEU A 168 -12.78 -11.19 -24.93
N GLN A 169 -12.93 -9.87 -24.79
CA GLN A 169 -13.51 -9.02 -25.82
C GLN A 169 -12.62 -8.93 -27.05
N GLU A 170 -11.32 -8.73 -26.88
CA GLU A 170 -10.34 -8.70 -27.96
C GLU A 170 -10.32 -10.03 -28.73
N THR A 171 -10.30 -11.15 -28.04
CA THR A 171 -10.35 -12.50 -28.66
C THR A 171 -11.65 -12.72 -29.46
N LYS A 172 -12.79 -12.24 -28.97
CA LYS A 172 -14.07 -12.32 -29.70
C LYS A 172 -14.08 -11.46 -30.95
N LEU A 173 -13.46 -10.30 -30.92
CA LEU A 173 -13.33 -9.42 -32.08
C LEU A 173 -12.45 -10.06 -33.16
N ASP A 174 -11.30 -10.61 -32.78
CA ASP A 174 -10.37 -11.28 -33.68
C ASP A 174 -11.05 -12.48 -34.38
N ASN A 175 -11.74 -13.33 -33.64
CA ASN A 175 -12.51 -14.44 -34.17
C ASN A 175 -13.63 -14.00 -35.16
N ARG A 176 -14.26 -12.84 -34.91
CA ARG A 176 -15.25 -12.27 -35.85
C ARG A 176 -14.60 -11.76 -37.14
N TYR A 177 -13.42 -11.15 -37.03
CA TYR A 177 -12.66 -10.70 -38.21
C TYR A 177 -12.24 -11.87 -39.08
N GLU A 178 -11.66 -12.91 -38.48
CA GLU A 178 -11.27 -14.12 -39.23
C GLU A 178 -12.47 -14.77 -39.93
N LYS A 179 -13.64 -14.86 -39.27
CA LYS A 179 -14.86 -15.43 -39.87
C LYS A 179 -15.37 -14.59 -41.02
N LYS A 180 -15.32 -13.23 -40.93
CA LYS A 180 -15.69 -12.36 -42.05
C LYS A 180 -14.75 -12.49 -43.23
N VAL A 181 -13.45 -12.57 -43.02
CA VAL A 181 -12.44 -12.72 -44.06
C VAL A 181 -12.58 -14.07 -44.77
N ARG A 182 -12.88 -15.16 -44.05
CA ARG A 182 -13.19 -16.46 -44.67
C ARG A 182 -14.44 -16.43 -45.56
N LEU A 183 -15.52 -15.77 -45.12
CA LEU A 183 -16.76 -15.66 -45.86
C LEU A 183 -16.65 -14.76 -47.11
N SER A 184 -15.70 -13.81 -47.13
CA SER A 184 -15.48 -12.93 -48.29
C SER A 184 -14.60 -13.55 -49.35
N LYS A 185 -13.99 -14.72 -49.12
CA LYS A 185 -13.12 -15.46 -50.05
C LYS A 185 -13.83 -16.65 -50.72
N VAL A 186 -15.09 -16.85 -50.40
CA VAL A 186 -16.01 -17.83 -51.07
C VAL A 186 -16.98 -17.10 -51.97
#